data_7726ee954966c3acadf99a394eb01ee2
#
_entry.id   7726ee954966c3acadf99a394eb01ee2
#
_cell.length_a   1.000
_cell.length_b   1.000
_cell.length_c   1.000
_cell.angle_alpha   90.00
_cell.angle_beta   90.00
_cell.angle_gamma   90.00
#
_symmetry.space_group_name_H-M   'P 1'
#
loop_
_entity.id
_entity.type
_entity.pdbx_description
1 polymer ?
#
loop_
_entity_poly.entity_id
_entity_poly.type
_entity_poly.pdbx_seq_one_letter_code
_entity_poly.pdbx_strand_id
1 'polypeptide(L)'
;MRSRLVMMLVSLCLASSAFAKEPKPYQTGKILQMDSVQCGMAEKDAKSFAGEMLGTDSGNKKTHEVLCQEYVLEAERVIYRIRPRDEKHPVLLPVGEKAQFRLQKDKLLLRVEDVDSREREYIVVSMTPRAENSTADARPLRLNHLQ
;
A
#
# COMPACT_ATOMS: atom_id res chain seq x y z
N MET A 1 28.06 -52.76 -10.78
CA MET A 1 27.02 -52.33 -9.84
C MET A 1 27.18 -50.89 -9.32
N ARG A 2 28.37 -50.33 -9.18
CA ARG A 2 28.60 -48.96 -8.67
C ARG A 2 28.08 -47.84 -9.60
N SER A 3 28.11 -48.04 -10.92
CA SER A 3 27.69 -47.02 -11.91
C SER A 3 26.17 -46.77 -11.94
N ARG A 4 25.35 -47.77 -11.66
CA ARG A 4 23.89 -47.66 -11.65
C ARG A 4 23.36 -46.92 -10.42
N LEU A 5 24.09 -47.01 -9.31
CA LEU A 5 23.72 -46.33 -8.04
C LEU A 5 23.98 -44.81 -8.13
N VAL A 6 25.03 -44.41 -8.84
CA VAL A 6 25.34 -42.97 -9.05
C VAL A 6 24.33 -42.31 -9.97
N MET A 7 23.82 -43.01 -10.99
CA MET A 7 22.77 -42.47 -11.87
C MET A 7 21.44 -42.30 -11.15
N MET A 8 21.08 -43.16 -10.19
CA MET A 8 19.85 -42.99 -9.39
C MET A 8 19.92 -41.80 -8.42
N LEU A 9 21.07 -41.50 -7.85
CA LEU A 9 21.27 -40.35 -6.96
C LEU A 9 21.20 -39.02 -7.69
N VAL A 10 21.69 -38.95 -8.94
CA VAL A 10 21.60 -37.71 -9.76
C VAL A 10 20.17 -37.41 -10.19
N SER A 11 19.34 -38.45 -10.43
CA SER A 11 17.93 -38.26 -10.81
C SER A 11 17.06 -37.74 -9.68
N LEU A 12 17.42 -37.99 -8.42
CA LEU A 12 16.63 -37.54 -7.26
C LEU A 12 16.86 -36.06 -6.93
N CYS A 13 18.00 -35.47 -7.31
CA CYS A 13 18.30 -34.05 -7.07
C CYS A 13 17.58 -33.10 -8.02
N LEU A 14 17.06 -33.55 -9.15
CA LEU A 14 16.35 -32.69 -10.11
C LEU A 14 14.87 -32.46 -9.81
N ALA A 15 14.31 -33.17 -8.84
CA ALA A 15 12.89 -33.05 -8.47
C ALA A 15 12.59 -31.93 -7.44
N SER A 16 13.60 -31.19 -6.98
CA SER A 16 13.44 -30.05 -6.08
C SER A 16 13.09 -28.78 -6.87
N SER A 17 12.23 -28.87 -7.87
CA SER A 17 11.71 -27.71 -8.59
C SER A 17 10.90 -26.90 -7.61
N ALA A 18 11.51 -25.84 -7.10
CA ALA A 18 10.95 -24.86 -6.23
C ALA A 18 9.51 -24.52 -6.63
N PHE A 19 8.58 -24.74 -5.74
CA PHE A 19 7.26 -24.09 -5.76
C PHE A 19 7.48 -22.59 -5.50
N ALA A 20 8.10 -21.90 -6.44
CA ALA A 20 8.13 -20.46 -6.48
C ALA A 20 6.67 -20.01 -6.66
N LYS A 21 6.07 -19.52 -5.57
CA LYS A 21 4.71 -18.98 -5.58
C LYS A 21 4.67 -17.88 -6.63
N GLU A 22 3.95 -18.10 -7.71
CA GLU A 22 3.83 -17.13 -8.79
C GLU A 22 3.41 -15.76 -8.22
N PRO A 23 4.08 -14.68 -8.62
CA PRO A 23 3.70 -13.35 -8.18
C PRO A 23 2.28 -13.06 -8.67
N LYS A 24 1.42 -12.55 -7.77
CA LYS A 24 0.06 -12.19 -8.13
C LYS A 24 0.07 -11.20 -9.30
N PRO A 25 -0.87 -11.33 -10.26
CA PRO A 25 -0.95 -10.41 -11.39
C PRO A 25 -1.24 -8.98 -10.90
N TYR A 26 -0.79 -8.01 -11.68
CA TYR A 26 -1.12 -6.62 -11.43
C TYR A 26 -2.58 -6.36 -11.72
N GLN A 27 -3.18 -5.55 -10.86
CA GLN A 27 -4.51 -4.96 -11.02
C GLN A 27 -4.34 -3.50 -11.42
N THR A 28 -5.32 -2.95 -12.12
CA THR A 28 -5.35 -1.53 -12.47
C THR A 28 -6.24 -0.79 -11.48
N GLY A 29 -5.78 0.38 -11.04
CA GLY A 29 -6.54 1.31 -10.23
C GLY A 29 -6.31 2.74 -10.68
N LYS A 30 -7.03 3.68 -10.06
CA LYS A 30 -6.90 5.12 -10.28
C LYS A 30 -6.63 5.81 -8.95
N ILE A 31 -5.66 6.70 -8.92
CA ILE A 31 -5.40 7.54 -7.74
C ILE A 31 -6.42 8.68 -7.76
N LEU A 32 -7.35 8.67 -6.80
CA LEU A 32 -8.43 9.66 -6.73
C LEU A 32 -8.03 10.90 -5.95
N GLN A 33 -7.27 10.74 -4.87
CA GLN A 33 -7.02 11.79 -3.90
C GLN A 33 -5.73 11.54 -3.13
N MET A 34 -5.11 12.61 -2.67
CA MET A 34 -4.00 12.59 -1.74
C MET A 34 -4.33 13.53 -0.57
N ASP A 35 -4.19 13.02 0.64
CA ASP A 35 -4.40 13.76 1.88
C ASP A 35 -3.12 13.77 2.72
N SER A 36 -2.91 14.84 3.48
CA SER A 36 -1.93 14.87 4.56
C SER A 36 -2.65 14.58 5.87
N VAL A 37 -2.35 13.45 6.48
CA VAL A 37 -3.00 13.00 7.73
C VAL A 37 -1.97 12.92 8.85
N GLN A 38 -2.41 13.19 10.07
CA GLN A 38 -1.58 12.99 11.25
C GLN A 38 -1.32 11.49 11.44
N CYS A 39 -0.06 11.07 11.45
CA CYS A 39 0.33 9.66 11.57
C CYS A 39 1.22 9.37 12.76
N GLY A 40 1.58 10.37 13.55
CA GLY A 40 2.40 10.20 14.73
C GLY A 40 2.78 11.50 15.38
N MET A 41 3.55 11.38 16.46
CA MET A 41 4.21 12.48 17.13
C MET A 41 5.69 12.21 17.16
N ALA A 42 6.51 13.14 16.72
CA ALA A 42 7.95 13.07 16.84
C ALA A 42 8.42 13.95 17.99
N GLU A 43 9.30 13.40 18.82
CA GLU A 43 9.98 14.14 19.85
C GLU A 43 11.23 14.81 19.24
N LYS A 44 11.31 16.10 19.37
CA LYS A 44 12.51 16.85 19.01
C LYS A 44 13.27 17.17 20.29
N ASP A 45 14.42 16.56 20.48
CA ASP A 45 15.33 16.94 21.56
C ASP A 45 15.78 18.37 21.33
N ALA A 46 15.21 19.30 22.09
CA ALA A 46 15.65 20.68 22.12
C ALA A 46 16.90 20.77 23.02
N LYS A 47 17.99 20.12 22.64
CA LYS A 47 19.31 20.35 23.28
C LYS A 47 19.80 21.72 22.89
N SER A 48 19.74 22.64 23.83
CA SER A 48 20.40 23.93 23.70
C SER A 48 21.89 23.70 24.02
N PHE A 49 22.76 24.16 23.13
CA PHE A 49 24.21 24.06 23.33
C PHE A 49 24.66 24.73 24.67
N ALA A 50 23.96 25.76 25.09
CA ALA A 50 24.20 26.43 26.38
C ALA A 50 23.71 25.60 27.57
N GLY A 51 22.60 24.87 27.45
CA GLY A 51 22.06 24.00 28.50
C GLY A 51 22.93 22.77 28.72
N GLU A 52 23.47 22.20 27.64
CA GLU A 52 24.40 21.07 27.73
C GLU A 52 25.72 21.44 28.45
N MET A 53 26.20 22.66 28.25
CA MET A 53 27.42 23.15 28.88
C MET A 53 27.24 23.48 30.36
N LEU A 54 26.03 23.82 30.79
CA LEU A 54 25.70 24.21 32.16
C LEU A 54 25.04 23.08 32.97
N GLY A 55 24.81 21.92 32.36
CA GLY A 55 24.14 20.78 33.03
C GLY A 55 22.71 21.05 33.47
N THR A 56 22.05 22.08 32.90
CA THR A 56 20.69 22.54 33.27
C THR A 56 19.62 22.10 32.27
N ASP A 57 19.95 21.21 31.34
CA ASP A 57 19.00 20.67 30.41
C ASP A 57 17.98 19.76 31.11
N SER A 58 17.04 20.37 31.80
CA SER A 58 15.76 19.74 32.16
C SER A 58 14.99 19.57 30.85
N GLY A 59 15.07 18.35 30.28
CA GLY A 59 14.62 18.03 28.93
C GLY A 59 13.19 18.44 28.62
N ASN A 60 13.01 19.67 28.16
CA ASN A 60 11.79 20.10 27.51
C ASN A 60 11.70 19.46 26.12
N LYS A 61 11.26 18.20 26.09
CA LYS A 61 10.95 17.51 24.84
C LYS A 61 9.75 18.21 24.19
N LYS A 62 10.01 18.87 23.08
CA LYS A 62 8.94 19.42 22.25
C LYS A 62 8.46 18.34 21.32
N THR A 63 7.22 17.90 21.51
CA THR A 63 6.52 17.02 20.57
C THR A 63 5.94 17.85 19.43
N HIS A 64 6.06 17.37 18.20
CA HIS A 64 5.39 17.94 17.06
C HIS A 64 4.66 16.83 16.30
N GLU A 65 3.56 17.21 15.67
CA GLU A 65 2.78 16.29 14.86
C GLU A 65 3.56 15.93 13.59
N VAL A 66 3.57 14.65 13.26
CA VAL A 66 4.11 14.14 12.01
C VAL A 66 2.96 13.94 11.04
N LEU A 67 3.06 14.58 9.88
CA LEU A 67 2.10 14.42 8.80
C LEU A 67 2.63 13.41 7.79
N CYS A 68 1.79 12.45 7.44
CA CYS A 68 2.05 11.45 6.41
C CYS A 68 1.13 11.67 5.20
N GLN A 69 1.64 11.32 4.04
CA GLN A 69 0.82 11.29 2.83
C GLN A 69 -0.05 10.04 2.82
N GLU A 70 -1.32 10.20 2.52
CA GLU A 70 -2.27 9.11 2.34
C GLU A 70 -2.95 9.26 1.00
N TYR A 71 -3.04 8.18 0.23
CA TYR A 71 -3.65 8.16 -1.08
C TYR A 71 -4.92 7.31 -1.08
N VAL A 72 -5.90 7.74 -1.85
CA VAL A 72 -7.10 6.96 -2.16
C VAL A 72 -6.92 6.35 -3.54
N LEU A 73 -6.81 5.03 -3.59
CA LEU A 73 -6.68 4.23 -4.81
C LEU A 73 -7.99 3.51 -5.07
N GLU A 74 -8.67 3.88 -6.13
CA GLU A 74 -9.88 3.20 -6.60
C GLU A 74 -9.50 2.06 -7.52
N ALA A 75 -9.91 0.85 -7.18
CA ALA A 75 -9.87 -0.33 -8.03
C ALA A 75 -11.28 -0.69 -8.51
N GLU A 76 -11.38 -1.77 -9.26
CA GLU A 76 -12.66 -2.19 -9.85
C GLU A 76 -13.76 -2.39 -8.79
N ARG A 77 -13.44 -3.06 -7.68
CA ARG A 77 -14.41 -3.47 -6.65
C ARG A 77 -14.15 -2.88 -5.27
N VAL A 78 -12.97 -2.29 -5.06
CA VAL A 78 -12.50 -1.85 -3.74
C VAL A 78 -11.80 -0.51 -3.85
N ILE A 79 -12.05 0.35 -2.88
CA ILE A 79 -11.32 1.59 -2.66
C ILE A 79 -10.33 1.33 -1.53
N TYR A 80 -9.06 1.56 -1.79
CA TYR A 80 -7.97 1.40 -0.83
C TYR A 80 -7.53 2.78 -0.34
N ARG A 81 -7.34 2.92 0.96
CA ARG A 81 -6.52 3.99 1.53
C ARG A 81 -5.14 3.42 1.78
N ILE A 82 -4.14 4.04 1.19
CA ILE A 82 -2.77 3.56 1.21
C ILE A 82 -1.81 4.65 1.64
N ARG A 83 -0.76 4.27 2.37
CA ARG A 83 0.29 5.16 2.86
C ARG A 83 1.65 4.65 2.41
N PRO A 84 2.57 5.52 1.95
CA PRO A 84 3.93 5.12 1.63
C PRO A 84 4.59 4.42 2.83
N ARG A 85 5.28 3.31 2.58
CA ARG A 85 6.06 2.65 3.63
C ARG A 85 7.34 3.40 3.95
N ASP A 86 7.95 4.01 2.94
CA ASP A 86 9.08 4.92 3.13
C ASP A 86 8.55 6.35 3.36
N GLU A 87 8.47 6.73 4.64
CA GLU A 87 8.01 8.05 5.05
C GLU A 87 9.12 9.11 4.94
N LYS A 88 10.38 8.69 4.84
CA LYS A 88 11.52 9.62 4.80
C LYS A 88 11.71 10.25 3.43
N HIS A 89 11.41 9.48 2.37
CA HIS A 89 11.58 9.92 0.99
C HIS A 89 10.28 9.69 0.21
N PRO A 90 9.19 10.37 0.60
CA PRO A 90 7.91 10.17 -0.06
C PRO A 90 7.98 10.70 -1.49
N VAL A 91 7.51 9.88 -2.43
CA VAL A 91 7.33 10.31 -3.81
C VAL A 91 5.87 10.71 -3.98
N LEU A 92 5.66 11.94 -4.46
CA LEU A 92 4.33 12.44 -4.76
C LEU A 92 3.80 11.73 -6.00
N LEU A 93 2.65 11.07 -5.84
CA LEU A 93 1.94 10.45 -6.93
C LEU A 93 0.91 11.43 -7.51
N PRO A 94 0.80 11.52 -8.84
CA PRO A 94 -0.18 12.39 -9.47
C PRO A 94 -1.60 11.87 -9.23
N VAL A 95 -2.48 12.76 -8.81
CA VAL A 95 -3.90 12.48 -8.64
C VAL A 95 -4.59 12.46 -10.02
N GLY A 96 -5.48 11.51 -10.22
CA GLY A 96 -6.18 11.31 -11.49
C GLY A 96 -5.54 10.27 -12.39
N GLU A 97 -4.31 9.87 -12.14
CA GLU A 97 -3.57 8.93 -12.98
C GLU A 97 -3.90 7.46 -12.68
N LYS A 98 -3.68 6.65 -13.71
CA LYS A 98 -3.80 5.19 -13.59
C LYS A 98 -2.57 4.62 -12.93
N ALA A 99 -2.79 3.68 -12.03
CA ALA A 99 -1.75 2.97 -11.34
C ALA A 99 -1.94 1.47 -11.50
N GLN A 100 -0.84 0.75 -11.58
CA GLN A 100 -0.83 -0.70 -11.52
C GLN A 100 -0.40 -1.13 -10.13
N PHE A 101 -1.13 -2.04 -9.51
CA PHE A 101 -0.83 -2.50 -8.17
C PHE A 101 -1.05 -4.00 -8.00
N ARG A 102 -0.41 -4.56 -6.99
CA ARG A 102 -0.64 -5.93 -6.53
C ARG A 102 -0.56 -6.01 -5.02
N LEU A 103 -1.42 -6.82 -4.44
CA LEU A 103 -1.41 -7.09 -3.01
C LEU A 103 -0.47 -8.27 -2.71
N GLN A 104 0.48 -8.05 -1.83
CA GLN A 104 1.43 -9.05 -1.38
C GLN A 104 1.45 -9.11 0.14
N LYS A 105 0.79 -10.11 0.71
CA LYS A 105 0.59 -10.27 2.17
C LYS A 105 -0.07 -9.01 2.77
N ASP A 106 0.69 -8.22 3.53
CA ASP A 106 0.32 -7.04 4.28
C ASP A 106 0.64 -5.72 3.59
N LYS A 107 1.19 -5.78 2.38
CA LYS A 107 1.60 -4.60 1.62
C LYS A 107 0.99 -4.56 0.24
N LEU A 108 0.84 -3.36 -0.27
CA LEU A 108 0.44 -3.06 -1.63
C LEU A 108 1.67 -2.54 -2.38
N LEU A 109 2.00 -3.21 -3.47
CA LEU A 109 3.04 -2.79 -4.39
C LEU A 109 2.39 -2.01 -5.51
N LEU A 110 2.78 -0.76 -5.69
CA LEU A 110 2.19 0.18 -6.64
C LEU A 110 3.26 0.72 -7.58
N ARG A 111 2.90 0.87 -8.86
CA ARG A 111 3.69 1.58 -9.86
C ARG A 111 2.79 2.49 -10.68
N VAL A 112 3.29 3.69 -11.03
CA VAL A 112 2.62 4.66 -11.88
C VAL A 112 3.54 4.90 -13.07
N GLU A 113 3.07 4.57 -14.27
CA GLU A 113 3.89 4.60 -15.50
C GLU A 113 4.37 6.02 -15.83
N ASP A 114 3.52 7.01 -15.59
CA ASP A 114 3.80 8.41 -15.90
C ASP A 114 4.81 9.07 -14.93
N VAL A 115 5.20 8.39 -13.85
CA VAL A 115 6.20 8.91 -12.91
C VAL A 115 7.59 8.35 -13.22
N ASP A 116 7.77 7.04 -13.01
CA ASP A 116 9.06 6.38 -13.23
C ASP A 116 8.96 4.86 -13.36
N SER A 117 7.76 4.32 -13.41
CA SER A 117 7.44 2.87 -13.51
C SER A 117 8.07 2.00 -12.40
N ARG A 118 8.65 2.60 -11.36
CA ARG A 118 9.21 1.86 -10.23
C ARG A 118 8.12 1.33 -9.33
N GLU A 119 8.28 0.10 -8.90
CA GLU A 119 7.41 -0.50 -7.89
C GLU A 119 7.78 0.02 -6.51
N ARG A 120 6.80 0.58 -5.78
CA ARG A 120 6.95 1.10 -4.42
C ARG A 120 6.02 0.40 -3.46
N GLU A 121 6.46 0.28 -2.22
CA GLU A 121 5.70 -0.37 -1.17
C GLU A 121 4.80 0.63 -0.45
N TYR A 122 3.53 0.24 -0.29
CA TYR A 122 2.53 0.98 0.48
C TYR A 122 1.91 0.08 1.53
N ILE A 123 1.53 0.67 2.64
CA ILE A 123 0.74 0.05 3.70
C ILE A 123 -0.74 0.30 3.37
N VAL A 124 -1.56 -0.73 3.45
CA VAL A 124 -3.01 -0.59 3.33
C VAL A 124 -3.58 -0.16 4.67
N VAL A 125 -4.08 1.07 4.75
CA VAL A 125 -4.67 1.65 5.95
C VAL A 125 -6.12 1.18 6.11
N SER A 126 -6.89 1.21 5.03
CA SER A 126 -8.26 0.71 5.00
C SER A 126 -8.67 0.24 3.61
N MET A 127 -9.70 -0.58 3.57
CA MET A 127 -10.35 -1.07 2.37
C MET A 127 -11.85 -0.88 2.51
N THR A 128 -12.46 -0.25 1.52
CA THR A 128 -13.92 -0.04 1.46
C THR A 128 -14.44 -0.63 0.16
N PRO A 129 -15.50 -1.46 0.20
CA PRO A 129 -16.13 -1.90 -1.04
C PRO A 129 -16.58 -0.69 -1.85
N ARG A 130 -16.33 -0.71 -3.15
CA ARG A 130 -16.89 0.28 -4.05
C ARG A 130 -18.38 -0.01 -4.18
N ALA A 131 -19.23 0.98 -3.86
CA ALA A 131 -20.65 0.87 -4.12
C ALA A 131 -20.82 0.70 -5.65
N GLU A 132 -21.27 -0.45 -6.08
CA GLU A 132 -21.78 -0.63 -7.44
C GLU A 132 -22.92 0.37 -7.55
N ASN A 133 -22.80 1.33 -8.49
CA ASN A 133 -23.94 2.18 -8.84
C ASN A 133 -25.03 1.25 -9.31
N SER A 134 -25.95 0.96 -8.40
CA SER A 134 -27.15 0.18 -8.66
C SER A 134 -28.07 1.02 -9.55
N THR A 135 -27.65 1.24 -10.78
CA THR A 135 -28.50 1.68 -11.88
C THR A 135 -29.24 0.46 -12.42
N ALA A 136 -29.88 -0.27 -11.53
CA ALA A 136 -30.72 -1.37 -11.93
C ALA A 136 -32.03 -1.27 -11.15
N ASP A 137 -33.08 -1.03 -11.92
CA ASP A 137 -34.47 -1.25 -11.57
C ASP A 137 -35.13 -0.32 -10.53
N ALA A 138 -35.21 0.95 -10.87
CA ALA A 138 -36.44 1.66 -10.61
C ALA A 138 -37.54 1.12 -11.56
N ARG A 139 -38.01 -0.09 -11.31
CA ARG A 139 -39.29 -0.54 -11.87
C ARG A 139 -40.35 0.42 -11.35
N PRO A 140 -41.06 1.16 -12.23
CA PRO A 140 -42.18 1.98 -11.77
C PRO A 140 -43.22 1.01 -11.23
N LEU A 141 -43.54 1.15 -9.94
CA LEU A 141 -44.72 0.49 -9.35
C LEU A 141 -45.95 0.92 -10.16
N ARG A 142 -46.48 0.02 -10.99
CA ARG A 142 -47.75 0.20 -11.61
C ARG A 142 -48.79 0.21 -10.49
N LEU A 143 -49.24 1.38 -10.10
CA LEU A 143 -50.48 1.56 -9.35
C LEU A 143 -51.61 1.05 -10.24
N ASN A 144 -52.05 -0.15 -10.00
CA ASN A 144 -53.34 -0.62 -10.51
C ASN A 144 -54.43 0.16 -9.78
N HIS A 145 -55.02 1.15 -10.48
CA HIS A 145 -56.31 1.70 -10.12
C HIS A 145 -57.35 0.57 -10.18
N LEU A 146 -57.82 0.19 -9.01
CA LEU A 146 -59.08 -0.53 -8.88
C LEU A 146 -60.20 0.49 -9.05
N GLN A 147 -60.96 0.33 -10.12
CA GLN A 147 -62.34 0.79 -10.25
C GLN A 147 -63.27 -0.27 -9.71
#